data_d86c1ef438c1be33268cdfbf1294d170
#
_entry.id   d86c1ef438c1be33268cdfbf1294d170
#
_cell.length_a   1.000
_cell.length_b   1.000
_cell.length_c   1.000
_cell.angle_alpha   90.00
_cell.angle_beta   90.00
_cell.angle_gamma   90.00
#
_symmetry.space_group_name_H-M   'P 1'
#
loop_
_entity.id
_entity.type
_entity.pdbx_description
1 polymer ?
#
loop_
_entity_poly.entity_id
_entity_poly.type
_entity_poly.pdbx_seq_one_letter_code
_entity_poly.pdbx_strand_id
1 'polypeptide(L)'
;MCAVLAPEIQRKFNFNTAYCDVHTCVTPWNRVDYDARSPDAGKFSAVLGAYAQIMLLQKKAWKGPVYSEGGIHWLYAGFADGSYAQDPQYDFENSPWLVDFDLKRLHDLSCNFGMGAPYMFYGEKNAQLRKRDPQEWIDRFTAATLAFGHPGFFISARKPDDLELEKESYYPVQAIASLYTKASAADIRYAASDGTLHPTSRALVNGAAMRSQIKVVYSDGTTVAVNGNRKENFKVEVGGVVYDLPPNGWRAQSADGRTVSFNGIENGTRVKYAISPEYVWRKQTDR
;
A
#
# COMPACT_ATOMS: atom_id res chain seq x y z
N MET A 1 -31.91 8.33 -6.03
CA MET A 1 -30.97 9.00 -6.97
C MET A 1 -29.94 8.01 -7.55
N CYS A 2 -29.11 7.32 -6.80
CA CYS A 2 -28.09 6.40 -7.30
C CYS A 2 -28.65 5.29 -8.22
N ALA A 3 -29.79 4.68 -7.88
CA ALA A 3 -30.44 3.63 -8.66
C ALA A 3 -30.85 4.07 -10.09
N VAL A 4 -31.04 5.37 -10.31
CA VAL A 4 -31.36 5.95 -11.62
C VAL A 4 -30.07 6.41 -12.33
N LEU A 5 -29.26 7.19 -11.66
CA LEU A 5 -28.08 7.82 -12.27
C LEU A 5 -26.98 6.82 -12.63
N ALA A 6 -26.71 5.81 -11.80
CA ALA A 6 -25.61 4.89 -12.07
C ALA A 6 -25.79 4.10 -13.38
N PRO A 7 -26.99 3.53 -13.71
CA PRO A 7 -27.22 2.91 -15.01
C PRO A 7 -27.15 3.89 -16.19
N GLU A 8 -27.60 5.14 -16.01
CA GLU A 8 -27.55 6.16 -17.07
C GLU A 8 -26.09 6.55 -17.39
N ILE A 9 -25.27 6.76 -16.36
CA ILE A 9 -23.84 7.07 -16.51
C ILE A 9 -23.13 5.90 -17.19
N GLN A 10 -23.42 4.66 -16.78
CA GLN A 10 -22.83 3.49 -17.40
C GLN A 10 -23.17 3.40 -18.89
N ARG A 11 -24.46 3.58 -19.27
CA ARG A 11 -24.85 3.56 -20.68
C ARG A 11 -24.19 4.66 -21.51
N LYS A 12 -23.98 5.84 -20.91
CA LYS A 12 -23.41 6.99 -21.61
C LYS A 12 -21.91 6.89 -21.80
N PHE A 13 -21.19 6.40 -20.80
CA PHE A 13 -19.72 6.47 -20.74
C PHE A 13 -19.05 5.09 -20.74
N ASN A 14 -19.82 4.01 -20.62
CA ASN A 14 -19.33 2.63 -20.58
C ASN A 14 -18.26 2.37 -19.51
N PHE A 15 -18.38 3.01 -18.34
CA PHE A 15 -17.51 2.73 -17.21
C PHE A 15 -17.80 1.33 -16.64
N ASN A 16 -16.74 0.66 -16.19
CA ASN A 16 -16.81 -0.68 -15.59
C ASN A 16 -16.30 -0.69 -14.15
N THR A 17 -16.03 0.45 -13.54
CA THR A 17 -15.60 0.60 -12.15
C THR A 17 -16.10 1.92 -11.57
N ALA A 18 -16.22 1.97 -10.25
CA ALA A 18 -16.62 3.16 -9.52
C ALA A 18 -15.67 3.49 -8.39
N TYR A 19 -15.59 4.75 -8.07
CA TYR A 19 -15.03 5.26 -6.85
C TYR A 19 -16.09 6.04 -6.07
N CYS A 20 -16.48 5.51 -4.89
CA CYS A 20 -17.37 6.16 -3.94
C CYS A 20 -16.55 6.97 -2.95
N ASP A 21 -16.32 8.23 -3.26
CA ASP A 21 -15.57 9.12 -2.38
C ASP A 21 -16.28 9.33 -1.03
N VAL A 22 -15.50 9.50 0.05
CA VAL A 22 -15.96 9.79 1.42
C VAL A 22 -16.69 8.65 2.14
N HIS A 23 -17.42 7.78 1.46
CA HIS A 23 -18.35 6.83 2.08
C HIS A 23 -17.70 5.87 3.09
N THR A 24 -16.45 5.48 2.90
CA THR A 24 -15.73 4.61 3.83
C THR A 24 -14.68 5.33 4.68
N CYS A 25 -14.61 6.66 4.63
CA CYS A 25 -13.73 7.44 5.51
C CYS A 25 -14.48 8.19 6.62
N VAL A 26 -15.79 8.38 6.46
CA VAL A 26 -16.62 9.06 7.47
C VAL A 26 -17.43 8.06 8.25
N THR A 27 -17.33 8.15 9.58
CA THR A 27 -18.04 7.25 10.49
C THR A 27 -19.57 7.42 10.36
N PRO A 28 -20.34 6.31 10.31
CA PRO A 28 -21.81 6.38 10.13
C PRO A 28 -22.52 7.25 11.18
N TRP A 29 -22.03 7.24 12.42
CA TRP A 29 -22.61 8.05 13.50
C TRP A 29 -22.43 9.57 13.33
N ASN A 30 -21.55 10.01 12.45
CA ASN A 30 -21.38 11.41 12.10
C ASN A 30 -22.30 11.88 10.96
N ARG A 31 -23.11 10.98 10.40
CA ARG A 31 -23.99 11.25 9.25
C ARG A 31 -25.45 10.86 9.50
N VAL A 32 -25.80 10.73 10.76
CA VAL A 32 -27.16 10.37 11.17
C VAL A 32 -28.13 11.49 10.81
N ASP A 33 -29.30 11.08 10.27
CA ASP A 33 -30.42 12.00 10.06
C ASP A 33 -31.12 12.29 11.39
N TYR A 34 -31.26 13.55 11.73
CA TYR A 34 -31.93 13.99 12.96
C TYR A 34 -33.35 14.48 12.72
N ASP A 35 -33.88 14.40 11.50
CA ASP A 35 -35.28 14.72 11.23
C ASP A 35 -36.17 13.59 11.74
N ALA A 36 -36.89 13.83 12.81
CA ALA A 36 -37.79 12.85 13.42
C ALA A 36 -38.90 12.31 12.50
N ARG A 37 -39.15 12.98 11.36
CA ARG A 37 -40.09 12.52 10.33
C ARG A 37 -39.49 11.48 9.40
N SER A 38 -38.17 11.36 9.37
CA SER A 38 -37.47 10.37 8.55
C SER A 38 -37.56 8.99 9.18
N PRO A 39 -37.86 7.94 8.41
CA PRO A 39 -37.69 6.56 8.88
C PRO A 39 -36.26 6.34 9.35
N ASP A 40 -36.09 5.67 10.50
CA ASP A 40 -34.79 5.34 11.07
C ASP A 40 -33.91 6.55 11.47
N ALA A 41 -34.50 7.75 11.67
CA ALA A 41 -33.80 8.89 12.24
C ALA A 41 -33.06 8.52 13.54
N GLY A 42 -31.87 9.06 13.75
CA GLY A 42 -31.03 8.78 14.89
C GLY A 42 -30.24 7.47 14.85
N LYS A 43 -30.42 6.63 13.82
CA LYS A 43 -29.76 5.31 13.72
C LYS A 43 -28.55 5.34 12.81
N PHE A 44 -27.36 5.10 13.35
CA PHE A 44 -26.16 4.95 12.51
C PHE A 44 -26.21 3.73 11.58
N SER A 45 -26.95 2.68 11.96
CA SER A 45 -27.17 1.49 11.12
C SER A 45 -27.91 1.80 9.83
N ALA A 46 -28.79 2.81 9.84
CA ALA A 46 -29.45 3.28 8.63
C ALA A 46 -28.47 3.94 7.65
N VAL A 47 -27.51 4.71 8.16
CA VAL A 47 -26.43 5.30 7.35
C VAL A 47 -25.53 4.24 6.77
N LEU A 48 -25.10 3.27 7.59
CA LEU A 48 -24.30 2.13 7.16
C LEU A 48 -25.00 1.36 6.03
N GLY A 49 -26.28 1.03 6.22
CA GLY A 49 -27.09 0.34 5.21
C GLY A 49 -27.26 1.15 3.93
N ALA A 50 -27.50 2.45 4.04
CA ALA A 50 -27.63 3.34 2.86
C ALA A 50 -26.33 3.43 2.05
N TYR A 51 -25.18 3.54 2.70
CA TYR A 51 -23.89 3.59 2.02
C TYR A 51 -23.56 2.24 1.36
N ALA A 52 -23.81 1.13 2.05
CA ALA A 52 -23.68 -0.20 1.48
C ALA A 52 -24.56 -0.38 0.23
N GLN A 53 -25.84 0.08 0.29
CA GLN A 53 -26.74 0.05 -0.87
C GLN A 53 -26.22 0.88 -2.04
N ILE A 54 -25.65 2.05 -1.81
CA ILE A 54 -25.05 2.87 -2.87
C ILE A 54 -23.94 2.09 -3.59
N MET A 55 -23.05 1.43 -2.86
CA MET A 55 -21.98 0.63 -3.42
C MET A 55 -22.51 -0.56 -4.24
N LEU A 56 -23.50 -1.27 -3.71
CA LEU A 56 -24.14 -2.39 -4.42
C LEU A 56 -24.86 -1.95 -5.70
N LEU A 57 -25.55 -0.81 -5.67
CA LEU A 57 -26.23 -0.25 -6.87
C LEU A 57 -25.21 0.13 -7.95
N GLN A 58 -24.09 0.71 -7.59
CA GLN A 58 -23.01 1.01 -8.53
C GLN A 58 -22.40 -0.27 -9.08
N LYS A 59 -22.06 -1.23 -8.22
CA LYS A 59 -21.53 -2.54 -8.64
C LYS A 59 -22.45 -3.24 -9.63
N LYS A 60 -23.76 -3.24 -9.36
CA LYS A 60 -24.76 -3.81 -10.24
C LYS A 60 -24.85 -3.07 -11.58
N ALA A 61 -24.84 -1.74 -11.56
CA ALA A 61 -24.96 -0.92 -12.77
C ALA A 61 -23.73 -1.06 -13.67
N TRP A 62 -22.53 -1.05 -13.11
CA TRP A 62 -21.27 -1.01 -13.86
C TRP A 62 -20.63 -2.38 -14.09
N LYS A 63 -21.18 -3.43 -13.45
CA LYS A 63 -20.72 -4.82 -13.58
C LYS A 63 -19.22 -4.99 -13.29
N GLY A 64 -18.71 -4.23 -12.33
CA GLY A 64 -17.30 -4.21 -11.97
C GLY A 64 -17.07 -3.72 -10.55
N PRO A 65 -15.81 -3.61 -10.13
CA PRO A 65 -15.48 -3.27 -8.76
C PRO A 65 -15.89 -1.84 -8.38
N VAL A 66 -16.23 -1.69 -7.11
CA VAL A 66 -16.52 -0.40 -6.46
C VAL A 66 -15.49 -0.16 -5.36
N TYR A 67 -14.78 0.93 -5.48
CA TYR A 67 -13.79 1.37 -4.52
C TYR A 67 -14.30 2.57 -3.73
N SER A 68 -13.71 2.80 -2.56
CA SER A 68 -14.05 3.97 -1.75
C SER A 68 -12.81 4.50 -1.01
N GLU A 69 -12.95 5.64 -0.37
CA GLU A 69 -11.91 6.25 0.46
C GLU A 69 -11.74 5.49 1.77
N GLY A 70 -10.49 5.27 2.18
CA GLY A 70 -10.15 4.47 3.37
C GLY A 70 -10.51 5.11 4.71
N GLY A 71 -10.05 4.53 5.78
CA GLY A 71 -10.21 4.96 7.17
C GLY A 71 -11.10 4.02 7.98
N ILE A 72 -12.34 3.77 7.54
CA ILE A 72 -13.26 2.83 8.19
C ILE A 72 -13.83 1.79 7.22
N HIS A 73 -13.06 1.47 6.19
CA HIS A 73 -13.45 0.50 5.15
C HIS A 73 -13.81 -0.89 5.69
N TRP A 74 -13.27 -1.27 6.83
CA TRP A 74 -13.58 -2.54 7.51
C TRP A 74 -15.07 -2.69 7.85
N LEU A 75 -15.82 -1.59 8.07
CA LEU A 75 -17.28 -1.63 8.24
C LEU A 75 -18.01 -2.02 6.96
N TYR A 76 -17.39 -1.83 5.80
CA TYR A 76 -17.97 -2.06 4.49
C TYR A 76 -17.36 -3.25 3.76
N ALA A 77 -16.71 -4.15 4.49
CA ALA A 77 -16.21 -5.41 3.96
C ALA A 77 -17.33 -6.20 3.28
N GLY A 78 -17.10 -6.64 2.04
CA GLY A 78 -18.08 -7.29 1.19
C GLY A 78 -18.99 -6.34 0.37
N PHE A 79 -19.02 -5.05 0.68
CA PHE A 79 -19.75 -4.03 -0.11
C PHE A 79 -18.82 -3.26 -1.03
N ALA A 80 -17.72 -2.74 -0.51
CA ALA A 80 -16.63 -2.19 -1.30
C ALA A 80 -15.64 -3.29 -1.70
N ASP A 81 -15.05 -3.16 -2.90
CA ASP A 81 -14.02 -4.08 -3.39
C ASP A 81 -12.62 -3.58 -3.08
N GLY A 82 -12.48 -2.32 -2.66
CA GLY A 82 -11.21 -1.78 -2.28
C GLY A 82 -11.25 -0.38 -1.70
N SER A 83 -10.13 0.01 -1.11
CA SER A 83 -9.95 1.29 -0.43
C SER A 83 -8.48 1.69 -0.44
N TYR A 84 -8.16 2.92 -0.02
CA TYR A 84 -6.79 3.29 0.31
C TYR A 84 -6.36 2.61 1.62
N ALA A 85 -5.15 2.09 1.65
CA ALA A 85 -4.50 1.65 2.87
C ALA A 85 -3.77 2.83 3.52
N GLN A 86 -4.50 3.88 3.84
CA GLN A 86 -3.90 5.06 4.47
C GLN A 86 -4.40 5.19 5.91
N ASP A 87 -3.46 5.45 6.78
CA ASP A 87 -3.74 5.96 8.12
C ASP A 87 -2.97 7.28 8.29
N PRO A 88 -3.63 8.44 8.14
CA PRO A 88 -2.97 9.73 8.24
C PRO A 88 -2.43 10.02 9.65
N GLN A 89 -2.80 9.20 10.63
CA GLN A 89 -2.28 9.30 12.00
C GLN A 89 -1.07 8.38 12.25
N TYR A 90 -0.71 7.55 11.29
CA TYR A 90 0.38 6.61 11.45
C TYR A 90 1.72 7.33 11.41
N ASP A 91 2.47 7.25 12.51
CA ASP A 91 3.80 7.84 12.59
C ASP A 91 4.86 6.87 12.03
N PHE A 92 5.04 6.87 10.72
CA PHE A 92 6.02 6.04 10.04
C PHE A 92 7.48 6.33 10.41
N GLU A 93 7.74 7.43 11.09
CA GLU A 93 9.10 7.78 11.54
C GLU A 93 9.46 7.08 12.84
N ASN A 94 8.50 6.95 13.76
CA ASN A 94 8.77 6.48 15.12
C ASN A 94 8.05 5.16 15.45
N SER A 95 7.03 4.78 14.68
CA SER A 95 6.30 3.54 14.88
C SER A 95 6.93 2.39 14.08
N PRO A 96 6.88 1.16 14.61
CA PRO A 96 7.29 -0.01 13.84
C PRO A 96 6.36 -0.28 12.67
N TRP A 97 6.89 -0.76 11.57
CA TRP A 97 6.10 -1.23 10.44
C TRP A 97 5.55 -2.64 10.73
N LEU A 98 4.34 -2.69 11.24
CA LEU A 98 3.66 -3.93 11.60
C LEU A 98 2.84 -4.45 10.42
N VAL A 99 3.52 -4.93 9.40
CA VAL A 99 2.91 -5.33 8.12
C VAL A 99 1.90 -6.46 8.26
N ASP A 100 1.98 -7.29 9.30
CA ASP A 100 1.02 -8.37 9.59
C ASP A 100 -0.41 -7.85 9.80
N PHE A 101 -0.56 -6.62 10.29
CA PHE A 101 -1.88 -6.03 10.58
C PHE A 101 -2.54 -5.39 9.36
N ASP A 102 -1.79 -5.18 8.28
CA ASP A 102 -2.30 -4.52 7.07
C ASP A 102 -2.11 -5.34 5.79
N LEU A 103 -1.55 -6.53 5.88
CA LEU A 103 -1.45 -7.44 4.74
C LEU A 103 -2.80 -8.07 4.40
N LYS A 104 -3.00 -8.41 3.14
CA LYS A 104 -4.19 -9.06 2.60
C LYS A 104 -4.67 -10.27 3.41
N ARG A 105 -3.77 -10.93 4.11
CA ARG A 105 -4.10 -12.04 5.00
C ARG A 105 -5.11 -11.66 6.08
N LEU A 106 -5.08 -10.43 6.56
CA LEU A 106 -6.01 -9.89 7.55
C LEU A 106 -7.12 -9.04 6.92
N HIS A 107 -6.91 -8.53 5.72
CA HIS A 107 -7.79 -7.62 5.01
C HIS A 107 -8.24 -8.17 3.65
N ASP A 108 -8.44 -9.48 3.55
CA ASP A 108 -8.89 -10.15 2.30
C ASP A 108 -10.15 -9.55 1.70
N LEU A 109 -11.02 -9.02 2.56
CA LEU A 109 -12.29 -8.40 2.17
C LEU A 109 -12.16 -6.92 1.78
N SER A 110 -10.97 -6.35 1.92
CA SER A 110 -10.68 -4.96 1.63
C SER A 110 -9.46 -4.88 0.72
N CYS A 111 -9.68 -4.99 -0.56
CA CYS A 111 -8.63 -4.77 -1.54
C CYS A 111 -8.17 -3.32 -1.50
N ASN A 112 -6.88 -3.09 -1.39
CA ASN A 112 -6.33 -1.76 -1.23
C ASN A 112 -5.76 -1.22 -2.54
N PHE A 113 -5.93 0.09 -2.78
CA PHE A 113 -5.20 0.80 -3.83
C PHE A 113 -3.71 0.96 -3.52
N GLY A 114 -3.29 0.67 -2.31
CA GLY A 114 -1.94 0.87 -1.82
C GLY A 114 -1.89 1.86 -0.67
N MET A 115 -0.70 2.33 -0.36
CA MET A 115 -0.43 3.30 0.72
C MET A 115 -0.91 4.73 0.38
N GLY A 116 -1.74 4.89 -0.63
CA GLY A 116 -2.09 6.19 -1.18
C GLY A 116 -0.92 6.79 -1.99
N ALA A 117 -0.97 8.09 -2.23
CA ALA A 117 0.15 8.81 -2.82
C ALA A 117 1.14 9.26 -1.73
N PRO A 118 2.38 9.63 -2.07
CA PRO A 118 3.35 10.09 -1.07
C PRO A 118 2.84 11.21 -0.16
N TYR A 119 2.03 12.13 -0.65
CA TYR A 119 1.49 13.22 0.17
C TYR A 119 0.48 12.71 1.23
N MET A 120 -0.26 11.63 0.94
CA MET A 120 -1.16 10.98 1.90
C MET A 120 -0.36 10.22 2.96
N PHE A 121 0.68 9.52 2.52
CA PHE A 121 1.58 8.77 3.39
C PHE A 121 2.29 9.66 4.44
N TYR A 122 2.73 10.85 4.04
CA TYR A 122 3.43 11.78 4.93
C TYR A 122 2.53 12.83 5.60
N GLY A 123 1.30 13.01 5.10
CA GLY A 123 0.37 13.99 5.64
C GLY A 123 0.96 15.41 5.66
N GLU A 124 0.83 16.10 6.79
CA GLU A 124 1.30 17.48 6.95
C GLU A 124 2.82 17.65 6.79
N LYS A 125 3.60 16.59 7.04
CA LYS A 125 5.06 16.64 6.91
C LYS A 125 5.54 16.53 5.46
N ASN A 126 4.65 16.20 4.52
CA ASN A 126 5.00 15.87 3.14
C ASN A 126 5.89 16.92 2.45
N ALA A 127 5.49 18.18 2.46
CA ALA A 127 6.22 19.25 1.77
C ALA A 127 7.62 19.49 2.36
N GLN A 128 7.74 19.40 3.69
CA GLN A 128 9.01 19.60 4.39
C GLN A 128 9.99 18.46 4.12
N LEU A 129 9.54 17.21 4.21
CA LEU A 129 10.35 16.02 3.96
C LEU A 129 10.82 15.99 2.50
N ARG A 130 9.91 16.23 1.56
CA ARG A 130 10.24 16.27 0.15
C ARG A 130 11.29 17.35 -0.18
N LYS A 131 11.17 18.56 0.39
CA LYS A 131 12.13 19.64 0.20
C LYS A 131 13.49 19.33 0.81
N ARG A 132 13.52 18.68 1.98
CA ARG A 132 14.74 18.34 2.69
C ARG A 132 15.55 17.26 1.99
N ASP A 133 14.89 16.17 1.63
CA ASP A 133 15.48 15.01 0.98
C ASP A 133 14.44 14.30 0.09
N PRO A 134 14.35 14.70 -1.20
CA PRO A 134 13.38 14.08 -2.11
C PRO A 134 13.67 12.61 -2.37
N GLN A 135 14.94 12.17 -2.24
CA GLN A 135 15.32 10.78 -2.44
C GLN A 135 14.87 9.91 -1.25
N GLU A 136 15.13 10.33 -0.02
CA GLU A 136 14.62 9.65 1.18
C GLU A 136 13.08 9.59 1.14
N TRP A 137 12.46 10.69 0.74
CA TRP A 137 11.01 10.81 0.65
C TRP A 137 10.39 9.74 -0.28
N ILE A 138 10.89 9.57 -1.50
CA ILE A 138 10.36 8.58 -2.43
C ILE A 138 10.77 7.16 -2.07
N ASP A 139 12.00 6.94 -1.59
CA ASP A 139 12.50 5.61 -1.22
C ASP A 139 11.75 5.04 -0.03
N ARG A 140 11.47 5.86 0.99
CA ARG A 140 10.72 5.41 2.17
C ARG A 140 9.28 5.06 1.84
N PHE A 141 8.61 5.87 1.02
CA PHE A 141 7.27 5.57 0.50
C PHE A 141 7.27 4.25 -0.29
N THR A 142 8.23 4.05 -1.18
CA THR A 142 8.37 2.84 -1.98
C THR A 142 8.63 1.61 -1.10
N ALA A 143 9.57 1.73 -0.17
CA ALA A 143 9.89 0.67 0.77
C ALA A 143 8.67 0.25 1.61
N ALA A 144 7.89 1.21 2.13
CA ALA A 144 6.67 0.93 2.86
C ALA A 144 5.61 0.25 1.97
N THR A 145 5.37 0.76 0.77
CA THR A 145 4.43 0.18 -0.20
C THR A 145 4.76 -1.30 -0.47
N LEU A 146 6.04 -1.62 -0.69
CA LEU A 146 6.50 -2.99 -0.90
C LEU A 146 6.38 -3.87 0.36
N ALA A 147 6.74 -3.32 1.54
CA ALA A 147 6.68 -4.05 2.80
C ALA A 147 5.24 -4.47 3.14
N PHE A 148 4.28 -3.57 2.97
CA PHE A 148 2.86 -3.82 3.23
C PHE A 148 2.16 -4.60 2.10
N GLY A 149 2.84 -4.87 0.98
CA GLY A 149 2.29 -5.67 -0.12
C GLY A 149 1.17 -4.96 -0.87
N HIS A 150 1.21 -3.63 -0.96
CA HIS A 150 0.23 -2.82 -1.66
C HIS A 150 0.64 -2.51 -3.09
N PRO A 151 -0.31 -2.30 -4.02
CA PRO A 151 -0.03 -1.71 -5.31
C PRO A 151 0.42 -0.25 -5.15
N GLY A 152 1.18 0.26 -6.10
CA GLY A 152 1.53 1.66 -6.16
C GLY A 152 0.33 2.52 -6.56
N PHE A 153 0.21 3.70 -5.97
CA PHE A 153 -0.79 4.68 -6.31
C PHE A 153 -0.16 6.06 -6.45
N PHE A 154 -0.25 6.62 -7.65
CA PHE A 154 0.31 7.95 -7.97
C PHE A 154 -0.79 8.86 -8.50
N ILE A 155 -0.92 10.03 -7.89
CA ILE A 155 -1.71 11.12 -8.45
C ILE A 155 -0.77 11.95 -9.31
N SER A 156 -1.17 12.19 -10.53
CA SER A 156 -0.35 12.77 -11.60
C SER A 156 0.67 13.82 -11.16
N ALA A 157 1.90 13.61 -11.59
CA ALA A 157 2.98 14.57 -11.45
C ALA A 157 2.57 15.93 -12.05
N ARG A 158 2.69 16.98 -11.23
CA ARG A 158 2.35 18.34 -11.68
C ARG A 158 3.52 19.06 -12.35
N LYS A 159 4.73 18.53 -12.19
CA LYS A 159 5.96 19.08 -12.73
C LYS A 159 6.83 17.97 -13.32
N PRO A 160 7.65 18.25 -14.34
CA PRO A 160 8.56 17.25 -14.92
C PRO A 160 9.46 16.57 -13.89
N ASP A 161 10.05 17.32 -12.97
CA ASP A 161 10.91 16.78 -11.90
C ASP A 161 10.15 15.83 -10.97
N ASP A 162 8.85 16.05 -10.75
CA ASP A 162 7.99 15.16 -9.98
C ASP A 162 7.83 13.83 -10.69
N LEU A 163 7.67 13.84 -12.00
CA LEU A 163 7.51 12.64 -12.80
C LEU A 163 8.76 11.76 -12.75
N GLU A 164 9.95 12.33 -12.87
CA GLU A 164 11.20 11.55 -12.79
C GLU A 164 11.36 10.91 -11.41
N LEU A 165 11.07 11.65 -10.34
CA LEU A 165 11.12 11.13 -9.00
C LEU A 165 10.05 10.03 -8.75
N GLU A 166 8.83 10.20 -9.26
CA GLU A 166 7.76 9.21 -9.16
C GLU A 166 8.05 7.93 -9.94
N LYS A 167 8.76 8.00 -11.07
CA LYS A 167 9.23 6.81 -11.80
C LYS A 167 10.13 5.92 -10.95
N GLU A 168 10.89 6.50 -10.03
CA GLU A 168 11.75 5.76 -9.12
C GLU A 168 10.98 4.90 -8.10
N SER A 169 9.71 5.14 -7.93
CA SER A 169 8.79 4.30 -7.15
C SER A 169 7.93 3.43 -8.08
N TYR A 170 7.41 4.02 -9.15
CA TYR A 170 6.49 3.35 -10.06
C TYR A 170 7.07 2.05 -10.62
N TYR A 171 8.23 2.10 -11.28
CA TYR A 171 8.82 0.90 -11.88
C TYR A 171 9.18 -0.20 -10.87
N PRO A 172 9.84 0.11 -9.73
CA PRO A 172 10.09 -0.89 -8.68
C PRO A 172 8.83 -1.55 -8.12
N VAL A 173 7.80 -0.77 -7.83
CA VAL A 173 6.55 -1.31 -7.29
C VAL A 173 5.79 -2.12 -8.35
N GLN A 174 5.65 -1.57 -9.57
CA GLN A 174 4.90 -2.21 -10.65
C GLN A 174 5.46 -3.59 -11.01
N ALA A 175 6.79 -3.76 -11.01
CA ALA A 175 7.41 -5.04 -11.31
C ALA A 175 6.90 -6.15 -10.37
N ILE A 176 6.77 -5.90 -9.10
CA ILE A 176 6.46 -6.89 -8.07
C ILE A 176 4.97 -6.90 -7.68
N ALA A 177 4.28 -5.77 -7.73
CA ALA A 177 2.89 -5.67 -7.30
C ALA A 177 1.96 -6.61 -8.07
N SER A 178 2.22 -6.84 -9.35
CA SER A 178 1.46 -7.78 -10.19
C SER A 178 1.51 -9.24 -9.68
N LEU A 179 2.51 -9.58 -8.87
CA LEU A 179 2.70 -10.89 -8.25
C LEU A 179 2.03 -10.93 -6.87
N TYR A 180 2.54 -10.19 -5.91
CA TYR A 180 2.05 -10.29 -4.53
C TYR A 180 0.59 -9.84 -4.34
N THR A 181 0.06 -9.00 -5.24
CA THR A 181 -1.37 -8.62 -5.15
C THR A 181 -2.32 -9.78 -5.44
N LYS A 182 -1.86 -10.85 -6.05
CA LYS A 182 -2.62 -12.08 -6.35
C LYS A 182 -2.34 -13.21 -5.37
N ALA A 183 -1.38 -13.02 -4.46
CA ALA A 183 -0.93 -14.01 -3.50
C ALA A 183 -1.29 -13.59 -2.07
N SER A 184 -1.31 -14.55 -1.15
CA SER A 184 -1.39 -14.28 0.29
C SER A 184 -0.01 -14.33 0.92
N ALA A 185 0.23 -13.58 2.01
CA ALA A 185 1.46 -13.67 2.77
C ALA A 185 1.51 -15.04 3.49
N ALA A 186 2.52 -15.83 3.17
CA ALA A 186 2.74 -17.16 3.77
C ALA A 186 3.60 -17.07 5.03
N ASP A 187 4.63 -16.22 5.01
CA ASP A 187 5.55 -16.02 6.16
C ASP A 187 5.97 -14.56 6.26
N ILE A 188 6.00 -14.04 7.49
CA ILE A 188 6.41 -12.67 7.82
C ILE A 188 7.42 -12.71 8.95
N ARG A 189 8.59 -12.12 8.73
CA ARG A 189 9.70 -12.11 9.68
C ARG A 189 10.27 -10.71 9.86
N TYR A 190 10.72 -10.45 11.09
CA TYR A 190 11.38 -9.21 11.50
C TYR A 190 12.78 -9.53 12.00
N ALA A 191 13.77 -8.76 11.59
CA ALA A 191 15.16 -8.99 11.98
C ALA A 191 15.49 -8.35 13.34
N ALA A 192 16.07 -9.13 14.23
CA ALA A 192 16.73 -8.65 15.43
C ALA A 192 18.11 -8.03 15.10
N SER A 193 18.76 -7.42 16.08
CA SER A 193 20.06 -6.75 15.89
C SER A 193 21.19 -7.69 15.48
N ASP A 194 21.08 -8.97 15.82
CA ASP A 194 22.01 -10.02 15.43
C ASP A 194 21.73 -10.64 14.04
N GLY A 195 20.70 -10.11 13.35
CA GLY A 195 20.24 -10.61 12.04
C GLY A 195 19.27 -11.78 12.11
N THR A 196 18.96 -12.31 13.29
CA THR A 196 18.00 -13.41 13.45
C THR A 196 16.59 -12.95 13.06
N LEU A 197 15.91 -13.74 12.23
CA LEU A 197 14.56 -13.45 11.76
C LEU A 197 13.50 -14.09 12.67
N HIS A 198 12.62 -13.28 13.24
CA HIS A 198 11.57 -13.71 14.15
C HIS A 198 10.17 -13.50 13.57
N PRO A 199 9.20 -14.38 13.85
CA PRO A 199 7.80 -14.13 13.54
C PRO A 199 7.27 -12.95 14.36
N THR A 200 6.18 -12.33 13.92
CA THR A 200 5.64 -11.08 14.45
C THR A 200 5.48 -11.09 15.98
N SER A 201 4.85 -12.12 16.55
CA SER A 201 4.65 -12.20 18.00
C SER A 201 5.96 -12.20 18.79
N ARG A 202 6.98 -12.92 18.31
CA ARG A 202 8.30 -12.95 18.94
C ARG A 202 9.04 -11.63 18.77
N ALA A 203 8.92 -11.03 17.59
CA ALA A 203 9.54 -9.75 17.28
C ALA A 203 8.97 -8.60 18.12
N LEU A 204 7.69 -8.63 18.44
CA LEU A 204 7.06 -7.67 19.36
C LEU A 204 7.62 -7.82 20.78
N VAL A 205 7.74 -9.06 21.26
CA VAL A 205 8.23 -9.33 22.63
C VAL A 205 9.70 -8.95 22.81
N ASN A 206 10.56 -9.24 21.81
CA ASN A 206 12.00 -8.99 21.91
C ASN A 206 12.46 -7.65 21.31
N GLY A 207 11.52 -6.83 20.81
CA GLY A 207 11.80 -5.51 20.24
C GLY A 207 12.30 -5.52 18.80
N ALA A 208 12.45 -6.66 18.14
CA ALA A 208 12.90 -6.73 16.74
C ALA A 208 11.96 -6.00 15.78
N ALA A 209 10.65 -5.98 16.06
CA ALA A 209 9.66 -5.26 15.26
C ALA A 209 9.96 -3.75 15.18
N MET A 210 10.53 -3.14 16.25
CA MET A 210 10.88 -1.72 16.28
C MET A 210 11.94 -1.33 15.25
N ARG A 211 12.66 -2.29 14.71
CA ARG A 211 13.70 -2.07 13.70
C ARG A 211 13.13 -1.89 12.30
N SER A 212 11.90 -2.34 12.05
CA SER A 212 11.24 -2.31 10.73
C SER A 212 12.08 -2.93 9.60
N GLN A 213 12.88 -3.94 9.92
CA GLN A 213 13.65 -4.75 8.98
C GLN A 213 12.88 -6.04 8.74
N ILE A 214 12.24 -6.16 7.56
CA ILE A 214 11.14 -7.07 7.34
C ILE A 214 11.44 -7.97 6.14
N LYS A 215 11.10 -9.26 6.26
CA LYS A 215 11.07 -10.21 5.14
C LYS A 215 9.69 -10.85 5.07
N VAL A 216 9.06 -10.76 3.90
CA VAL A 216 7.76 -11.39 3.60
C VAL A 216 7.95 -12.41 2.49
N VAL A 217 7.39 -13.60 2.67
CA VAL A 217 7.29 -14.63 1.64
C VAL A 217 5.82 -14.84 1.32
N TYR A 218 5.47 -14.78 0.05
CA TYR A 218 4.11 -14.98 -0.44
C TYR A 218 3.86 -16.42 -0.88
N SER A 219 2.59 -16.79 -1.01
CA SER A 219 2.16 -18.15 -1.34
C SER A 219 2.60 -18.62 -2.73
N ASP A 220 2.91 -17.71 -3.64
CA ASP A 220 3.46 -17.97 -4.98
C ASP A 220 5.01 -18.04 -4.99
N GLY A 221 5.65 -17.91 -3.82
CA GLY A 221 7.10 -17.87 -3.68
C GLY A 221 7.74 -16.51 -3.90
N THR A 222 6.95 -15.47 -4.25
CA THR A 222 7.46 -14.10 -4.29
C THR A 222 7.99 -13.71 -2.91
N THR A 223 9.18 -13.14 -2.87
CA THR A 223 9.83 -12.73 -1.62
C THR A 223 10.12 -11.23 -1.66
N VAL A 224 9.78 -10.55 -0.57
CA VAL A 224 10.03 -9.11 -0.37
C VAL A 224 10.80 -8.93 0.93
N ALA A 225 11.98 -8.33 0.86
CA ALA A 225 12.76 -7.89 2.02
C ALA A 225 12.92 -6.37 1.97
N VAL A 226 12.63 -5.70 3.08
CA VAL A 226 12.62 -4.23 3.16
C VAL A 226 13.33 -3.76 4.43
N ASN A 227 14.13 -2.73 4.30
CA ASN A 227 14.76 -2.04 5.41
C ASN A 227 14.04 -0.72 5.72
N GLY A 228 13.07 -0.74 6.63
CA GLY A 228 12.43 0.46 7.18
C GLY A 228 13.22 1.14 8.29
N ASN A 229 14.38 0.59 8.70
CA ASN A 229 15.29 1.21 9.65
C ASN A 229 15.95 2.44 9.02
N ARG A 230 16.14 3.50 9.80
CA ARG A 230 16.73 4.76 9.30
C ARG A 230 18.22 4.90 9.55
N LYS A 231 18.82 3.98 10.33
CA LYS A 231 20.20 4.12 10.82
C LYS A 231 21.09 2.96 10.42
N GLU A 232 20.53 1.76 10.29
CA GLU A 232 21.29 0.53 10.14
C GLU A 232 20.94 -0.18 8.85
N ASN A 233 21.94 -0.78 8.23
CA ASN A 233 21.72 -1.66 7.09
C ASN A 233 21.05 -2.97 7.52
N PHE A 234 20.33 -3.58 6.60
CA PHE A 234 19.70 -4.88 6.75
C PHE A 234 20.37 -5.89 5.82
N LYS A 235 21.15 -6.80 6.40
CA LYS A 235 21.69 -7.95 5.65
C LYS A 235 20.67 -9.07 5.66
N VAL A 236 20.20 -9.46 4.48
CA VAL A 236 19.12 -10.43 4.33
C VAL A 236 19.36 -11.35 3.14
N GLU A 237 19.09 -12.63 3.33
CA GLU A 237 19.11 -13.60 2.26
C GLU A 237 17.77 -13.62 1.53
N VAL A 238 17.82 -13.52 0.19
CA VAL A 238 16.68 -13.68 -0.71
C VAL A 238 17.14 -14.51 -1.92
N GLY A 239 16.47 -15.64 -2.17
CA GLY A 239 16.81 -16.54 -3.29
C GLY A 239 18.24 -17.11 -3.21
N GLY A 240 18.74 -17.40 -2.01
CA GLY A 240 20.08 -17.95 -1.79
C GLY A 240 21.23 -16.93 -1.87
N VAL A 241 20.92 -15.64 -2.05
CA VAL A 241 21.91 -14.56 -2.12
C VAL A 241 21.69 -13.60 -0.95
N VAL A 242 22.77 -13.20 -0.28
CA VAL A 242 22.74 -12.19 0.78
C VAL A 242 22.86 -10.79 0.18
N TYR A 243 21.90 -9.95 0.48
CA TYR A 243 21.84 -8.53 0.07
C TYR A 243 22.11 -7.62 1.25
N ASP A 244 22.76 -6.50 0.98
CA ASP A 244 22.96 -5.40 1.94
C ASP A 244 22.01 -4.25 1.58
N LEU A 245 20.95 -4.09 2.38
CA LEU A 245 19.91 -3.09 2.16
C LEU A 245 20.15 -1.89 3.08
N PRO A 246 20.53 -0.73 2.55
CA PRO A 246 20.67 0.50 3.32
C PRO A 246 19.31 0.98 3.84
N PRO A 247 19.24 2.04 4.67
CA PRO A 247 17.98 2.68 5.05
C PRO A 247 17.07 2.93 3.86
N ASN A 248 15.81 2.52 3.97
CA ASN A 248 14.79 2.54 2.91
C ASN A 248 15.17 1.70 1.66
N GLY A 249 16.09 0.76 1.79
CA GLY A 249 16.41 -0.20 0.74
C GLY A 249 15.46 -1.39 0.72
N TRP A 250 15.42 -2.09 -0.41
CA TRP A 250 14.61 -3.30 -0.57
C TRP A 250 15.23 -4.28 -1.58
N ARG A 251 14.86 -5.55 -1.43
CA ARG A 251 15.00 -6.60 -2.42
C ARG A 251 13.66 -7.33 -2.53
N ALA A 252 13.04 -7.31 -3.70
CA ALA A 252 11.86 -8.11 -4.00
C ALA A 252 12.08 -8.90 -5.28
N GLN A 253 11.62 -10.15 -5.30
CA GLN A 253 11.75 -11.00 -6.49
C GLN A 253 10.67 -12.07 -6.56
N SER A 254 10.35 -12.50 -7.80
CA SER A 254 9.55 -13.68 -8.07
C SER A 254 10.25 -14.97 -7.63
N ALA A 255 9.51 -16.06 -7.48
CA ALA A 255 10.07 -17.37 -7.12
C ALA A 255 11.17 -17.86 -8.09
N ASP A 256 11.04 -17.56 -9.38
CA ASP A 256 12.00 -17.93 -10.43
C ASP A 256 13.14 -16.89 -10.61
N GLY A 257 13.12 -15.80 -9.85
CA GLY A 257 14.11 -14.73 -9.90
C GLY A 257 14.10 -13.87 -11.18
N ARG A 258 13.13 -14.05 -12.09
CA ARG A 258 13.07 -13.30 -13.34
C ARG A 258 12.51 -11.90 -13.19
N THR A 259 11.63 -11.72 -12.21
CA THR A 259 11.10 -10.40 -11.85
C THR A 259 11.77 -9.93 -10.58
N VAL A 260 12.34 -8.74 -10.64
CA VAL A 260 13.17 -8.18 -9.55
C VAL A 260 12.86 -6.71 -9.37
N SER A 261 12.81 -6.30 -8.11
CA SER A 261 12.85 -4.89 -7.68
C SER A 261 13.94 -4.73 -6.62
N PHE A 262 14.83 -3.79 -6.81
CA PHE A 262 15.99 -3.64 -5.94
C PHE A 262 16.35 -2.17 -5.69
N ASN A 263 16.68 -1.88 -4.43
CA ASN A 263 17.35 -0.67 -3.98
C ASN A 263 18.31 -1.06 -2.85
N GLY A 264 19.57 -1.21 -3.15
CA GLY A 264 20.56 -1.75 -2.21
C GLY A 264 21.99 -1.45 -2.64
N ILE A 265 22.94 -2.09 -1.95
CA ILE A 265 24.36 -1.95 -2.22
C ILE A 265 24.85 -3.10 -3.11
N GLU A 266 25.42 -2.77 -4.25
CA GLU A 266 26.16 -3.69 -5.14
C GLU A 266 27.56 -3.13 -5.39
N ASN A 267 28.57 -3.93 -5.11
CA ASN A 267 29.98 -3.54 -5.28
C ASN A 267 30.33 -2.20 -4.59
N GLY A 268 29.77 -1.97 -3.40
CA GLY A 268 30.00 -0.76 -2.61
C GLY A 268 29.22 0.47 -3.07
N THR A 269 28.41 0.35 -4.11
CA THR A 269 27.61 1.47 -4.65
C THR A 269 26.12 1.20 -4.45
N ARG A 270 25.36 2.23 -4.07
CA ARG A 270 23.91 2.14 -4.04
C ARG A 270 23.35 2.14 -5.45
N VAL A 271 22.56 1.13 -5.78
CA VAL A 271 21.89 0.98 -7.07
C VAL A 271 20.40 0.77 -6.88
N LYS A 272 19.61 1.23 -7.85
CA LYS A 272 18.17 1.03 -7.87
C LYS A 272 17.74 0.57 -9.27
N TYR A 273 17.03 -0.57 -9.33
CA TYR A 273 16.52 -1.09 -10.60
C TYR A 273 15.28 -1.96 -10.42
N ALA A 274 14.56 -2.14 -11.51
CA ALA A 274 13.48 -3.09 -11.66
C ALA A 274 13.63 -3.87 -12.97
N ILE A 275 13.38 -5.16 -12.89
CA ILE A 275 13.40 -6.09 -14.03
C ILE A 275 12.08 -6.83 -14.02
N SER A 276 11.38 -6.84 -15.14
CA SER A 276 10.18 -7.62 -15.36
C SER A 276 10.18 -8.17 -16.79
N PRO A 277 9.28 -9.09 -17.16
CA PRO A 277 9.13 -9.54 -18.53
C PRO A 277 8.81 -8.41 -19.52
N GLU A 278 8.25 -7.30 -19.06
CA GLU A 278 7.77 -6.20 -19.88
C GLU A 278 8.79 -5.06 -20.01
N TYR A 279 9.67 -4.89 -19.03
CA TYR A 279 10.65 -3.79 -19.01
C TYR A 279 11.84 -4.05 -18.11
N VAL A 280 12.92 -3.32 -18.39
CA VAL A 280 14.05 -3.12 -17.50
C VAL A 280 14.17 -1.63 -17.24
N TRP A 281 14.13 -1.24 -15.98
CA TRP A 281 14.34 0.12 -15.52
C TRP A 281 15.52 0.17 -14.56
N ARG A 282 16.37 1.17 -14.70
CA ARG A 282 17.48 1.42 -13.78
C ARG A 282 17.62 2.92 -13.57
N LYS A 283 17.74 3.33 -12.31
CA LYS A 283 18.10 4.72 -12.01
C LYS A 283 19.51 4.98 -12.51
N GLN A 284 19.66 6.04 -13.31
CA GLN A 284 20.98 6.54 -13.66
C GLN A 284 21.56 7.20 -12.41
N THR A 285 22.71 6.72 -11.95
CA THR A 285 23.51 7.43 -10.96
C THR A 285 24.34 8.44 -11.75
N ASP A 286 24.16 9.72 -11.46
CA ASP A 286 25.10 10.73 -11.94
C ASP A 286 26.51 10.33 -11.45
N ARG A 287 27.43 10.24 -12.39
CA ARG A 287 28.84 9.94 -12.14
C ARG A 287 29.54 11.14 -11.54
#